data_71ca19dc41bc65fe5673625d52fee454
#
_entry.id   71ca19dc41bc65fe5673625d52fee454
#
_cell.length_a   1.000
_cell.length_b   1.000
_cell.length_c   1.000
_cell.angle_alpha   90.00
_cell.angle_beta   90.00
_cell.angle_gamma   90.00
#
_symmetry.space_group_name_H-M   'P 1'
#
loop_
_entity.id
_entity.type
_entity.pdbx_description
1 polymer ?
#
loop_
_entity_poly.entity_id
_entity_poly.type
_entity_poly.pdbx_seq_one_letter_code
_entity_poly.pdbx_strand_id
1 'polypeptide(L)'
;MRVKFLASKKNELKRLVNLYGDYQWFIDNDFPVILPAFFKKIYKKYGNADLNKNLIDRIFDRELNRIYKKNIYTKKAFFLKNNWVNVEKNFLSVLADLKIKPSSDFFCYLSLYGPAGQFKTPNIINLRIANKKDLKEANISIAHEIIHLLLYKKFTRMRLGYKQTEGMVDLFFTETDVKKIFPKYEKQTIAIHDKNIFAKIAKIKYALQLTLPKQ
;
A
#
# COMPACT_ATOMS: atom_id res chain seq x y z
N MET A 1 -9.36 -16.94 1.97
CA MET A 1 -8.49 -15.87 1.43
C MET A 1 -7.28 -15.74 2.33
N ARG A 2 -6.10 -15.57 1.78
CA ARG A 2 -4.82 -15.45 2.52
C ARG A 2 -3.92 -14.42 1.85
N VAL A 3 -3.06 -13.79 2.64
CA VAL A 3 -1.95 -12.99 2.11
C VAL A 3 -0.74 -13.89 1.91
N LYS A 4 -0.26 -13.99 0.68
CA LYS A 4 0.94 -14.76 0.31
C LYS A 4 2.13 -13.82 0.20
N PHE A 5 3.11 -13.95 1.09
CA PHE A 5 4.33 -13.14 1.07
C PHE A 5 5.34 -13.71 0.09
N LEU A 6 5.75 -12.91 -0.87
CA LEU A 6 6.64 -13.28 -1.97
C LEU A 6 7.85 -12.34 -2.01
N ALA A 7 9.01 -12.92 -2.23
CA ALA A 7 10.24 -12.17 -2.40
C ALA A 7 11.11 -12.80 -3.47
N SER A 8 11.47 -12.02 -4.47
CA SER A 8 12.42 -12.46 -5.50
C SER A 8 13.15 -11.26 -6.09
N LYS A 9 14.38 -11.49 -6.58
CA LYS A 9 15.15 -10.49 -7.30
C LYS A 9 14.39 -9.93 -8.50
N LYS A 10 13.67 -10.79 -9.24
CA LYS A 10 12.85 -10.37 -10.39
C LYS A 10 11.76 -9.37 -9.99
N ASN A 11 11.10 -9.59 -8.85
CA ASN A 11 10.08 -8.65 -8.37
C ASN A 11 10.70 -7.34 -7.88
N GLU A 12 11.87 -7.41 -7.22
CA GLU A 12 12.60 -6.21 -6.80
C GLU A 12 13.05 -5.38 -8.02
N LEU A 13 13.59 -6.03 -9.06
CA LEU A 13 13.94 -5.38 -10.31
C LEU A 13 12.72 -4.68 -10.93
N LYS A 14 11.62 -5.41 -11.09
CA LYS A 14 10.38 -4.85 -11.66
C LYS A 14 9.88 -3.65 -10.87
N ARG A 15 9.98 -3.70 -9.52
CA ARG A 15 9.60 -2.58 -8.67
C ARG A 15 10.48 -1.36 -8.91
N LEU A 16 11.80 -1.54 -8.97
CA LEU A 16 12.74 -0.45 -9.20
C LEU A 16 12.55 0.21 -10.57
N VAL A 17 12.27 -0.59 -11.61
CA VAL A 17 11.99 -0.06 -12.95
C VAL A 17 10.68 0.73 -12.99
N ASN A 18 9.64 0.25 -12.32
CA ASN A 18 8.39 1.01 -12.20
C ASN A 18 8.62 2.32 -11.43
N LEU A 19 9.36 2.26 -10.30
CA LEU A 19 9.71 3.45 -9.53
C LEU A 19 10.51 4.47 -10.36
N TYR A 20 11.32 4.01 -11.30
CA TYR A 20 12.06 4.89 -12.20
C TYR A 20 11.12 5.68 -13.11
N GLY A 21 10.12 5.02 -13.68
CA GLY A 21 9.11 5.69 -14.49
C GLY A 21 8.26 6.69 -13.71
N ASP A 22 7.97 6.37 -12.44
CA ASP A 22 7.10 7.18 -11.59
C ASP A 22 7.90 8.21 -10.74
N TYR A 23 9.25 8.26 -10.85
CA TYR A 23 10.08 8.97 -9.90
C TYR A 23 9.83 10.47 -9.86
N GLN A 24 9.58 11.10 -11.00
CA GLN A 24 9.24 12.52 -11.06
C GLN A 24 7.95 12.81 -10.27
N TRP A 25 6.94 11.95 -10.41
CA TRP A 25 5.71 12.10 -9.65
C TRP A 25 5.94 12.08 -8.12
N PHE A 26 6.84 11.21 -7.64
CA PHE A 26 7.18 11.18 -6.21
C PHE A 26 7.88 12.45 -5.74
N ILE A 27 8.73 13.06 -6.60
CA ILE A 27 9.38 14.35 -6.30
C ILE A 27 8.35 15.45 -6.26
N ASP A 28 7.50 15.57 -7.28
CA ASP A 28 6.54 16.66 -7.44
C ASP A 28 5.47 16.66 -6.33
N ASN A 29 5.21 15.50 -5.72
CA ASN A 29 4.25 15.34 -4.65
C ASN A 29 4.90 15.23 -3.25
N ASP A 30 6.20 15.46 -3.12
CA ASP A 30 6.97 15.27 -1.87
C ASP A 30 6.70 13.93 -1.19
N PHE A 31 6.57 12.87 -1.99
CA PHE A 31 6.18 11.56 -1.51
C PHE A 31 7.41 10.75 -1.05
N PRO A 32 7.44 10.26 0.20
CA PRO A 32 8.62 9.60 0.76
C PRO A 32 8.86 8.23 0.13
N VAL A 33 10.02 8.07 -0.52
CA VAL A 33 10.47 6.81 -1.11
C VAL A 33 11.87 6.43 -0.65
N ILE A 34 12.11 5.16 -0.38
CA ILE A 34 13.47 4.64 -0.17
C ILE A 34 13.99 4.09 -1.49
N LEU A 35 15.18 4.53 -1.88
CA LEU A 35 15.82 4.16 -3.14
C LEU A 35 17.23 3.60 -2.90
N PRO A 36 17.71 2.64 -3.70
CA PRO A 36 19.10 2.20 -3.62
C PRO A 36 20.06 3.32 -4.07
N ALA A 37 21.27 3.31 -3.54
CA ALA A 37 22.26 4.37 -3.78
C ALA A 37 22.55 4.63 -5.28
N PHE A 38 22.47 3.60 -6.11
CA PHE A 38 22.71 3.73 -7.56
C PHE A 38 21.57 4.45 -8.30
N PHE A 39 20.34 4.41 -7.77
CA PHE A 39 19.13 4.87 -8.46
C PHE A 39 19.22 6.34 -8.89
N LYS A 40 19.53 7.24 -7.95
CA LYS A 40 19.62 8.69 -8.24
C LYS A 40 20.72 9.01 -9.25
N LYS A 41 21.83 8.26 -9.24
CA LYS A 41 22.93 8.41 -10.22
C LYS A 41 22.45 8.06 -11.63
N ILE A 42 21.69 6.96 -11.78
CA ILE A 42 21.12 6.55 -13.05
C ILE A 42 20.09 7.56 -13.52
N TYR A 43 19.18 7.99 -12.63
CA TYR A 43 18.16 8.98 -12.96
C TYR A 43 18.78 10.33 -13.40
N LYS A 44 19.81 10.82 -12.68
CA LYS A 44 20.54 12.04 -13.06
C LYS A 44 21.20 11.92 -14.44
N LYS A 45 21.75 10.73 -14.78
CA LYS A 45 22.45 10.50 -16.04
C LYS A 45 21.50 10.40 -17.24
N TYR A 46 20.37 9.76 -17.05
CA TYR A 46 19.49 9.39 -18.17
C TYR A 46 18.14 10.16 -18.15
N GLY A 47 17.80 10.79 -17.03
CA GLY A 47 16.56 11.58 -16.89
C GLY A 47 15.29 10.76 -17.02
N ASN A 48 14.22 11.48 -17.32
CA ASN A 48 12.91 10.89 -17.61
C ASN A 48 12.69 10.69 -19.12
N ALA A 49 13.77 10.87 -19.93
CA ALA A 49 13.69 10.68 -21.36
C ALA A 49 13.24 9.26 -21.70
N ASP A 50 12.56 9.08 -22.81
CA ASP A 50 12.08 7.82 -23.41
C ASP A 50 13.20 6.78 -23.60
N LEU A 51 13.85 6.48 -22.51
CA LEU A 51 14.88 5.48 -22.46
C LEU A 51 14.27 4.14 -22.80
N ASN A 52 14.86 3.51 -23.78
CA ASN A 52 14.60 2.12 -24.07
C ASN A 52 14.51 1.34 -22.73
N LYS A 53 13.28 0.95 -22.36
CA LYS A 53 12.98 0.23 -21.11
C LYS A 53 13.96 -0.93 -20.88
N ASN A 54 14.38 -1.60 -21.95
CA ASN A 54 15.35 -2.67 -21.93
C ASN A 54 16.74 -2.23 -21.44
N LEU A 55 17.14 -0.97 -21.68
CA LEU A 55 18.41 -0.44 -21.19
C LEU A 55 18.36 -0.25 -19.66
N ILE A 56 17.28 0.37 -19.15
CA ILE A 56 17.10 0.56 -17.72
C ILE A 56 16.99 -0.77 -16.99
N ASP A 57 16.24 -1.74 -17.52
CA ASP A 57 16.14 -3.08 -16.97
C ASP A 57 17.53 -3.73 -16.83
N ARG A 58 18.37 -3.67 -17.86
CA ARG A 58 19.76 -4.22 -17.83
C ARG A 58 20.65 -3.51 -16.81
N ILE A 59 20.60 -2.17 -16.76
CA ILE A 59 21.39 -1.40 -15.82
C ILE A 59 20.97 -1.73 -14.39
N PHE A 60 19.68 -1.74 -14.11
CA PHE A 60 19.16 -2.04 -12.78
C PHE A 60 19.40 -3.50 -12.39
N ASP A 61 19.28 -4.45 -13.32
CA ASP A 61 19.59 -5.86 -13.03
C ASP A 61 21.06 -6.04 -12.63
N ARG A 62 21.99 -5.41 -13.36
CA ARG A 62 23.40 -5.44 -13.04
C ARG A 62 23.69 -4.84 -11.65
N GLU A 63 23.15 -3.67 -11.33
CA GLU A 63 23.37 -3.03 -10.04
C GLU A 63 22.71 -3.80 -8.90
N LEU A 64 21.49 -4.32 -9.14
CA LEU A 64 20.77 -5.14 -8.17
C LEU A 64 21.49 -6.47 -7.87
N ASN A 65 22.16 -7.09 -8.86
CA ASN A 65 22.97 -8.30 -8.65
C ASN A 65 24.05 -8.11 -7.58
N ARG A 66 24.58 -6.89 -7.44
CA ARG A 66 25.65 -6.58 -6.47
C ARG A 66 25.13 -6.45 -5.04
N ILE A 67 23.86 -6.07 -4.86
CA ILE A 67 23.31 -5.73 -3.54
C ILE A 67 22.19 -6.66 -3.06
N TYR A 68 21.56 -7.43 -3.95
CA TYR A 68 20.45 -8.30 -3.59
C TYR A 68 20.91 -9.49 -2.73
N LYS A 69 20.39 -9.59 -1.51
CA LYS A 69 20.68 -10.68 -0.56
C LYS A 69 19.39 -11.42 -0.20
N LYS A 70 19.14 -12.56 -0.83
CA LYS A 70 17.91 -13.36 -0.67
C LYS A 70 17.55 -13.65 0.80
N ASN A 71 18.54 -13.93 1.63
CA ASN A 71 18.34 -14.26 3.04
C ASN A 71 17.70 -13.13 3.85
N ILE A 72 17.95 -11.86 3.50
CA ILE A 72 17.31 -10.70 4.14
C ILE A 72 15.79 -10.75 3.92
N TYR A 73 15.37 -10.99 2.69
CA TYR A 73 13.95 -11.06 2.34
C TYR A 73 13.27 -12.28 2.98
N THR A 74 13.92 -13.44 2.96
CA THR A 74 13.37 -14.68 3.53
C THR A 74 13.09 -14.54 5.04
N LYS A 75 14.07 -13.98 5.79
CA LYS A 75 13.90 -13.75 7.23
C LYS A 75 12.74 -12.79 7.52
N LYS A 76 12.67 -11.68 6.78
CA LYS A 76 11.60 -10.69 6.94
C LYS A 76 10.24 -11.24 6.50
N ALA A 77 10.16 -12.03 5.42
CA ALA A 77 8.94 -12.69 4.99
C ALA A 77 8.37 -13.64 6.07
N PHE A 78 9.23 -14.44 6.70
CA PHE A 78 8.84 -15.33 7.78
C PHE A 78 8.27 -14.55 8.97
N PHE A 79 8.96 -13.49 9.39
CA PHE A 79 8.50 -12.60 10.46
C PHE A 79 7.13 -11.98 10.15
N LEU A 80 6.95 -11.44 8.95
CA LEU A 80 5.69 -10.81 8.53
C LEU A 80 4.55 -11.80 8.45
N LYS A 81 4.80 -13.01 7.92
CA LYS A 81 3.78 -14.06 7.85
C LYS A 81 3.24 -14.40 9.25
N ASN A 82 4.12 -14.57 10.23
CA ASN A 82 3.73 -14.89 11.60
C ASN A 82 2.94 -13.74 12.25
N ASN A 83 3.36 -12.49 12.02
CA ASN A 83 2.66 -11.33 12.57
C ASN A 83 1.30 -11.10 11.90
N TRP A 84 1.20 -11.29 10.59
CA TRP A 84 -0.04 -11.08 9.85
C TRP A 84 -1.11 -12.10 10.23
N VAL A 85 -0.76 -13.37 10.39
CA VAL A 85 -1.71 -14.44 10.79
C VAL A 85 -2.49 -14.06 12.05
N ASN A 86 -1.84 -13.36 13.00
CA ASN A 86 -2.48 -12.97 14.25
C ASN A 86 -3.59 -11.92 14.07
N VAL A 87 -3.55 -11.13 13.01
CA VAL A 87 -4.54 -10.07 12.75
C VAL A 87 -5.46 -10.40 11.58
N GLU A 88 -5.05 -11.27 10.66
CA GLU A 88 -5.76 -11.58 9.42
C GLU A 88 -7.20 -12.01 9.66
N LYS A 89 -7.42 -12.96 10.57
CA LYS A 89 -8.75 -13.50 10.87
C LYS A 89 -9.71 -12.39 11.34
N ASN A 90 -9.27 -11.59 12.30
CA ASN A 90 -10.09 -10.52 12.87
C ASN A 90 -10.35 -9.41 11.84
N PHE A 91 -9.33 -9.04 11.07
CA PHE A 91 -9.46 -8.03 10.00
C PHE A 91 -10.47 -8.48 8.94
N LEU A 92 -10.40 -9.73 8.51
CA LEU A 92 -11.33 -10.28 7.52
C LEU A 92 -12.76 -10.41 8.06
N SER A 93 -12.92 -10.72 9.34
CA SER A 93 -14.23 -10.74 9.99
C SER A 93 -14.88 -9.36 9.94
N VAL A 94 -14.15 -8.31 10.34
CA VAL A 94 -14.67 -6.92 10.29
C VAL A 94 -15.03 -6.52 8.84
N LEU A 95 -14.23 -6.87 7.85
CA LEU A 95 -14.56 -6.60 6.45
C LEU A 95 -15.82 -7.35 5.99
N ALA A 96 -16.01 -8.59 6.45
CA ALA A 96 -17.20 -9.37 6.15
C ALA A 96 -18.47 -8.75 6.74
N ASP A 97 -18.41 -8.25 7.98
CA ASP A 97 -19.50 -7.53 8.65
C ASP A 97 -19.88 -6.26 7.87
N LEU A 98 -18.90 -5.60 7.28
CA LEU A 98 -19.10 -4.45 6.38
C LEU A 98 -19.54 -4.88 4.95
N LYS A 99 -19.83 -6.17 4.74
CA LYS A 99 -20.19 -6.76 3.43
C LYS A 99 -19.13 -6.57 2.33
N ILE A 100 -17.88 -6.40 2.74
CA ILE A 100 -16.72 -6.30 1.86
C ILE A 100 -16.04 -7.67 1.85
N LYS A 101 -16.32 -8.47 0.83
CA LYS A 101 -15.79 -9.85 0.73
C LYS A 101 -14.69 -9.91 -0.33
N PRO A 102 -13.49 -10.35 0.03
CA PRO A 102 -12.46 -10.65 -0.95
C PRO A 102 -12.83 -11.84 -1.82
N SER A 103 -12.52 -11.76 -3.11
CA SER A 103 -12.79 -12.84 -4.08
C SER A 103 -11.59 -13.74 -4.35
N SER A 104 -10.40 -13.37 -3.90
CA SER A 104 -9.15 -14.09 -4.17
C SER A 104 -8.11 -13.88 -3.08
N ASP A 105 -7.02 -14.67 -3.12
CA ASP A 105 -5.83 -14.42 -2.32
C ASP A 105 -5.10 -13.16 -2.77
N PHE A 106 -4.39 -12.52 -1.84
CA PHE A 106 -3.52 -11.39 -2.12
C PHE A 106 -2.06 -11.83 -2.20
N PHE A 107 -1.33 -11.25 -3.13
CA PHE A 107 0.11 -11.46 -3.31
C PHE A 107 0.88 -10.24 -2.81
N CYS A 108 1.55 -10.38 -1.67
CA CYS A 108 2.35 -9.32 -1.08
C CYS A 108 3.82 -9.49 -1.47
N TYR A 109 4.28 -8.68 -2.42
CA TYR A 109 5.67 -8.64 -2.86
C TYR A 109 6.49 -7.74 -1.95
N LEU A 110 7.51 -8.32 -1.34
CA LEU A 110 8.39 -7.64 -0.40
C LEU A 110 9.54 -6.96 -1.14
N SER A 111 9.82 -5.72 -0.77
CA SER A 111 10.88 -4.90 -1.34
C SER A 111 11.64 -4.13 -0.26
N LEU A 112 12.92 -3.87 -0.47
CA LEU A 112 13.68 -2.92 0.36
C LEU A 112 13.49 -1.47 -0.09
N TYR A 113 12.83 -1.24 -1.22
CA TYR A 113 12.76 0.06 -1.89
C TYR A 113 11.32 0.47 -2.20
N GLY A 114 11.15 1.76 -2.48
CA GLY A 114 9.87 2.35 -2.86
C GLY A 114 9.09 2.99 -1.71
N PRO A 115 7.81 3.31 -1.92
CA PRO A 115 6.89 3.76 -0.87
C PRO A 115 6.59 2.65 0.14
N ALA A 116 6.05 2.99 1.30
CA ALA A 116 5.75 2.04 2.38
C ALA A 116 4.83 0.91 1.92
N GLY A 117 3.73 1.25 1.26
CA GLY A 117 2.80 0.35 0.61
C GLY A 117 2.46 0.83 -0.79
N GLN A 118 1.97 -0.06 -1.63
CA GLN A 118 1.41 0.25 -2.94
C GLN A 118 0.61 -0.95 -3.43
N PHE A 119 -0.61 -0.73 -3.88
CA PHE A 119 -1.40 -1.81 -4.50
C PHE A 119 -1.34 -1.79 -6.02
N LYS A 120 -1.63 -2.93 -6.62
CA LYS A 120 -1.90 -3.09 -8.04
C LYS A 120 -3.02 -4.10 -8.22
N THR A 121 -4.07 -3.67 -8.90
CA THR A 121 -5.22 -4.55 -9.20
C THR A 121 -4.80 -5.76 -10.04
N PRO A 122 -5.47 -6.92 -9.85
CA PRO A 122 -6.63 -7.10 -8.97
C PRO A 122 -6.28 -7.40 -7.50
N ASN A 123 -5.06 -7.87 -7.15
CA ASN A 123 -4.76 -8.46 -5.84
C ASN A 123 -3.28 -8.42 -5.44
N ILE A 124 -2.53 -7.47 -5.96
CA ILE A 124 -1.09 -7.33 -5.68
C ILE A 124 -0.88 -6.20 -4.68
N ILE A 125 -0.03 -6.47 -3.69
CA ILE A 125 0.50 -5.51 -2.73
C ILE A 125 2.02 -5.49 -2.89
N ASN A 126 2.62 -4.31 -3.02
CA ASN A 126 4.06 -4.12 -2.90
C ASN A 126 4.34 -3.48 -1.54
N LEU A 127 5.03 -4.19 -0.67
CA LEU A 127 5.31 -3.77 0.70
C LEU A 127 6.79 -3.48 0.88
N ARG A 128 7.12 -2.29 1.39
CA ARG A 128 8.49 -1.97 1.78
C ARG A 128 8.81 -2.59 3.14
N ILE A 129 10.01 -3.15 3.23
CA ILE A 129 10.54 -3.82 4.43
C ILE A 129 12.00 -3.38 4.71
N ALA A 130 12.35 -2.14 4.40
CA ALA A 130 13.73 -1.65 4.47
C ALA A 130 14.28 -1.66 5.90
N ASN A 131 13.52 -1.18 6.86
CA ASN A 131 13.97 -0.91 8.22
C ASN A 131 13.02 -1.48 9.29
N LYS A 132 13.33 -1.24 10.58
CA LYS A 132 12.52 -1.72 11.71
C LYS A 132 11.14 -1.05 11.77
N LYS A 133 11.03 0.23 11.35
CA LYS A 133 9.75 0.95 11.31
C LYS A 133 8.81 0.30 10.29
N ASP A 134 9.31 0.04 9.08
CA ASP A 134 8.53 -0.63 8.03
C ASP A 134 7.97 -1.98 8.52
N LEU A 135 8.79 -2.78 9.23
CA LEU A 135 8.34 -4.08 9.75
C LEU A 135 7.30 -3.94 10.87
N LYS A 136 7.41 -2.91 11.71
CA LYS A 136 6.44 -2.64 12.79
C LYS A 136 5.09 -2.20 12.23
N GLU A 137 5.09 -1.43 11.16
CA GLU A 137 3.90 -0.87 10.53
C GLU A 137 3.34 -1.76 9.40
N ALA A 138 4.02 -2.87 9.09
CA ALA A 138 3.69 -3.72 7.96
C ALA A 138 2.23 -4.22 7.95
N ASN A 139 1.69 -4.64 9.10
CA ASN A 139 0.32 -5.11 9.19
C ASN A 139 -0.69 -4.01 8.86
N ILE A 140 -0.41 -2.78 9.29
CA ILE A 140 -1.23 -1.60 8.95
C ILE A 140 -1.16 -1.35 7.44
N SER A 141 0.06 -1.32 6.87
CA SER A 141 0.25 -1.10 5.44
C SER A 141 -0.43 -2.19 4.60
N ILE A 142 -0.34 -3.46 4.98
CA ILE A 142 -1.02 -4.56 4.28
C ILE A 142 -2.54 -4.38 4.33
N ALA A 143 -3.11 -4.08 5.50
CA ALA A 143 -4.54 -3.87 5.66
C ALA A 143 -5.02 -2.66 4.83
N HIS A 144 -4.24 -1.58 4.80
CA HIS A 144 -4.48 -0.37 4.01
C HIS A 144 -4.58 -0.70 2.52
N GLU A 145 -3.58 -1.39 1.96
CA GLU A 145 -3.58 -1.77 0.55
C GLU A 145 -4.68 -2.78 0.20
N ILE A 146 -5.06 -3.66 1.12
CA ILE A 146 -6.20 -4.57 0.94
C ILE A 146 -7.51 -3.78 0.80
N ILE A 147 -7.73 -2.76 1.65
CA ILE A 147 -8.93 -1.93 1.54
C ILE A 147 -8.98 -1.22 0.18
N HIS A 148 -7.87 -0.65 -0.28
CA HIS A 148 -7.78 -0.08 -1.62
C HIS A 148 -8.17 -1.09 -2.70
N LEU A 149 -7.60 -2.29 -2.68
CA LEU A 149 -7.87 -3.34 -3.66
C LEU A 149 -9.35 -3.77 -3.67
N LEU A 150 -9.93 -3.96 -2.49
CA LEU A 150 -11.32 -4.40 -2.36
C LEU A 150 -12.32 -3.34 -2.80
N LEU A 151 -11.99 -2.08 -2.62
CA LEU A 151 -12.86 -0.95 -2.93
C LEU A 151 -12.51 -0.26 -4.26
N TYR A 152 -11.45 -0.67 -4.93
CA TYR A 152 -10.97 -0.05 -6.16
C TYR A 152 -12.07 0.22 -7.18
N LYS A 153 -12.85 -0.82 -7.55
CA LYS A 153 -13.95 -0.69 -8.50
C LYS A 153 -15.01 0.33 -8.04
N LYS A 154 -15.25 0.42 -6.73
CA LYS A 154 -16.21 1.35 -6.15
C LYS A 154 -15.69 2.78 -6.18
N PHE A 155 -14.43 2.99 -5.81
CA PHE A 155 -13.75 4.27 -5.89
C PHE A 155 -13.72 4.80 -7.33
N THR A 156 -13.33 3.94 -8.30
CA THR A 156 -13.32 4.29 -9.73
C THR A 156 -14.70 4.68 -10.24
N ARG A 157 -15.75 3.90 -9.89
CA ARG A 157 -17.15 4.21 -10.28
C ARG A 157 -17.62 5.55 -9.72
N MET A 158 -17.17 5.89 -8.53
CA MET A 158 -17.49 7.17 -7.87
C MET A 158 -16.56 8.31 -8.31
N ARG A 159 -15.61 8.06 -9.20
CA ARG A 159 -14.62 9.02 -9.70
C ARG A 159 -13.84 9.74 -8.60
N LEU A 160 -13.50 9.01 -7.54
CA LEU A 160 -12.72 9.58 -6.44
C LEU A 160 -11.27 9.78 -6.89
N GLY A 161 -10.73 10.96 -6.61
CA GLY A 161 -9.32 11.26 -6.80
C GLY A 161 -8.44 10.60 -5.72
N TYR A 162 -7.11 10.66 -5.93
CA TYR A 162 -6.12 10.02 -5.04
C TYR A 162 -6.34 10.41 -3.57
N LYS A 163 -6.35 11.72 -3.24
CA LYS A 163 -6.53 12.21 -1.85
C LYS A 163 -7.86 11.77 -1.22
N GLN A 164 -8.91 11.65 -2.03
CA GLN A 164 -10.21 11.17 -1.55
C GLN A 164 -10.18 9.66 -1.27
N THR A 165 -9.52 8.86 -2.13
CA THR A 165 -9.39 7.42 -1.89
C THR A 165 -8.60 7.11 -0.63
N GLU A 166 -7.50 7.87 -0.38
CA GLU A 166 -6.75 7.79 0.87
C GLU A 166 -7.63 8.15 2.08
N GLY A 167 -8.41 9.23 1.97
CA GLY A 167 -9.35 9.61 3.03
C GLY A 167 -10.43 8.58 3.32
N MET A 168 -10.90 7.86 2.29
CA MET A 168 -11.84 6.76 2.50
C MET A 168 -11.19 5.61 3.28
N VAL A 169 -9.95 5.24 2.93
CA VAL A 169 -9.22 4.19 3.65
C VAL A 169 -8.95 4.59 5.10
N ASP A 170 -8.50 5.83 5.33
CA ASP A 170 -8.34 6.37 6.70
C ASP A 170 -9.63 6.23 7.53
N LEU A 171 -10.78 6.52 6.93
CA LEU A 171 -12.07 6.39 7.62
C LEU A 171 -12.42 4.93 7.94
N PHE A 172 -12.00 3.95 7.14
CA PHE A 172 -12.14 2.54 7.52
C PHE A 172 -11.35 2.23 8.80
N PHE A 173 -10.14 2.75 8.94
CA PHE A 173 -9.32 2.53 10.14
C PHE A 173 -9.83 3.28 11.37
N THR A 174 -10.54 4.40 11.21
CA THR A 174 -10.92 5.26 12.33
C THR A 174 -12.39 5.19 12.72
N GLU A 175 -13.28 4.89 11.76
CA GLU A 175 -14.73 4.93 11.96
C GLU A 175 -15.37 3.52 11.97
N THR A 176 -14.59 2.45 11.82
CA THR A 176 -15.09 1.07 11.87
C THR A 176 -14.37 0.26 12.94
N ASP A 177 -14.78 -1.00 13.13
CA ASP A 177 -14.11 -1.90 14.09
C ASP A 177 -12.67 -2.28 13.68
N VAL A 178 -12.21 -1.89 12.49
CA VAL A 178 -10.80 -1.96 12.09
C VAL A 178 -9.90 -1.20 13.09
N LYS A 179 -10.39 -0.11 13.69
CA LYS A 179 -9.66 0.64 14.74
C LYS A 179 -9.29 -0.22 15.98
N LYS A 180 -10.10 -1.24 16.30
CA LYS A 180 -9.82 -2.14 17.42
C LYS A 180 -8.65 -3.06 17.13
N ILE A 181 -8.42 -3.36 15.84
CA ILE A 181 -7.30 -4.20 15.39
C ILE A 181 -6.02 -3.37 15.24
N PHE A 182 -6.17 -2.13 14.76
CA PHE A 182 -5.07 -1.21 14.50
C PHE A 182 -5.23 0.11 15.28
N PRO A 183 -5.18 0.08 16.63
CA PRO A 183 -5.47 1.26 17.47
C PRO A 183 -4.43 2.39 17.33
N LYS A 184 -3.26 2.11 16.74
CA LYS A 184 -2.18 3.07 16.49
C LYS A 184 -2.15 3.59 15.05
N TYR A 185 -3.23 3.40 14.31
CA TYR A 185 -3.32 3.96 12.95
C TYR A 185 -3.36 5.48 13.00
N GLU A 186 -2.53 6.11 12.18
CA GLU A 186 -2.48 7.56 12.02
C GLU A 186 -3.01 7.92 10.62
N LYS A 187 -3.92 8.90 10.57
CA LYS A 187 -4.47 9.41 9.31
C LYS A 187 -3.40 10.05 8.46
N GLN A 188 -3.49 9.88 7.16
CA GLN A 188 -2.58 10.51 6.22
C GLN A 188 -2.85 12.01 6.12
N THR A 189 -1.78 12.82 6.15
CA THR A 189 -1.88 14.29 6.08
C THR A 189 -2.44 14.81 4.75
N ILE A 190 -2.25 14.05 3.67
CA ILE A 190 -2.72 14.42 2.32
C ILE A 190 -4.17 14.01 2.04
N ALA A 191 -4.76 13.21 2.92
CA ALA A 191 -6.07 12.60 2.71
C ALA A 191 -7.22 13.60 2.89
N ILE A 192 -8.26 13.46 2.05
CA ILE A 192 -9.52 14.22 2.15
C ILE A 192 -10.60 13.30 2.70
N HIS A 193 -11.07 13.60 3.91
CA HIS A 193 -12.05 12.79 4.64
C HIS A 193 -13.47 13.29 4.40
N ASP A 194 -14.27 12.56 3.60
CA ASP A 194 -15.69 12.84 3.39
C ASP A 194 -16.54 11.74 4.01
N LYS A 195 -17.13 12.04 5.19
CA LYS A 195 -17.96 11.08 5.93
C LYS A 195 -19.26 10.71 5.18
N ASN A 196 -19.79 11.59 4.34
CA ASN A 196 -21.00 11.30 3.57
C ASN A 196 -20.72 10.30 2.44
N ILE A 197 -19.60 10.49 1.74
CA ILE A 197 -19.13 9.52 0.75
C ILE A 197 -18.80 8.20 1.44
N PHE A 198 -18.11 8.24 2.57
CA PHE A 198 -17.75 7.05 3.33
C PHE A 198 -18.98 6.24 3.77
N ALA A 199 -20.03 6.88 4.29
CA ALA A 199 -21.28 6.21 4.69
C ALA A 199 -21.90 5.42 3.51
N LYS A 200 -21.90 5.99 2.31
CA LYS A 200 -22.37 5.33 1.08
C LYS A 200 -21.49 4.12 0.70
N ILE A 201 -20.19 4.23 0.94
CA ILE A 201 -19.21 3.18 0.64
C ILE A 201 -19.33 2.04 1.65
N ALA A 202 -19.29 2.33 2.92
CA ALA A 202 -19.32 1.34 4.00
C ALA A 202 -20.71 0.79 4.28
N LYS A 203 -21.77 1.36 3.65
CA LYS A 203 -23.18 1.05 3.96
C LYS A 203 -23.54 1.19 5.44
N ILE A 204 -22.82 2.05 6.14
CA ILE A 204 -23.08 2.37 7.53
C ILE A 204 -24.20 3.40 7.53
N LYS A 205 -25.31 3.10 8.22
CA LYS A 205 -26.29 4.12 8.56
C LYS A 205 -25.67 4.98 9.67
N TYR A 206 -25.08 6.11 9.33
CA TYR A 206 -24.90 7.14 10.33
C TYR A 206 -26.33 7.56 10.75
N ALA A 207 -26.68 7.31 12.01
CA ALA A 207 -27.76 8.07 12.62
C ALA A 207 -27.30 9.53 12.52
N LEU A 208 -27.93 10.29 11.65
CA LEU A 208 -27.84 11.75 11.61
C LEU A 208 -28.40 12.21 12.96
N GLN A 209 -27.52 12.33 13.96
CA GLN A 209 -27.79 13.19 15.09
C GLN A 209 -27.71 14.63 14.56
N LEU A 210 -28.77 15.03 13.89
CA LEU A 210 -29.12 16.44 13.78
C LEU A 210 -29.44 16.91 15.21
N THR A 211 -28.41 17.31 15.93
CA THR A 211 -28.60 18.23 17.05
C THR A 211 -28.98 19.55 16.43
N LEU A 212 -30.31 19.71 16.23
CA LEU A 212 -30.90 21.02 16.09
C LEU A 212 -30.52 21.81 17.34
N PRO A 213 -30.01 23.03 17.21
CA PRO A 213 -29.81 23.89 18.36
C PRO A 213 -31.18 24.05 19.02
N LYS A 214 -31.28 23.68 20.30
CA LYS A 214 -32.47 24.06 21.13
C LYS A 214 -32.48 25.57 21.15
N GLN A 215 -33.51 26.14 20.56
CA GLN A 215 -33.94 27.52 20.77
C GLN A 215 -34.30 27.76 22.24
#